data_271a8e12fc575e2868d724401510d873
#
_entry.id   271a8e12fc575e2868d724401510d873
#
_cell.length_a   1.000
_cell.length_b   1.000
_cell.length_c   1.000
_cell.angle_alpha   90.00
_cell.angle_beta   90.00
_cell.angle_gamma   90.00
#
_symmetry.space_group_name_H-M   'P 1'
#
loop_
_entity.id
_entity.type
_entity.pdbx_description
1 polymer ?
#
loop_
_entity_poly.entity_id
_entity_poly.type
_entity_poly.pdbx_seq_one_letter_code
_entity_poly.pdbx_strand_id
1 'polypeptide(L)'
;MDALLELSDVIYTVNLTKDVLERRIVLNGKEQKSRELFMDYPLPCSYQDYCWEYEKKITQETIAGYCMTDNCEKLRKRFENGETNMSVEYCAREDDGSIRWVQKTVLMTRMVVFDTEILAEVPMIYAIILLQDTTQRHERDEQEQARLQAAFNEMRAESR
;
A
#
# COMPACT_ATOMS: atom_id res chain seq x y z
N MET A 1 -3.47 -9.29 13.51
CA MET A 1 -4.05 -7.98 13.18
C MET A 1 -3.33 -6.83 13.85
N ASP A 2 -3.16 -6.90 15.19
CA ASP A 2 -2.52 -5.82 15.94
C ASP A 2 -1.09 -5.55 15.49
N ALA A 3 -0.31 -6.59 15.18
CA ALA A 3 1.05 -6.45 14.70
C ALA A 3 1.13 -5.71 13.35
N LEU A 4 0.19 -5.97 12.44
CA LEU A 4 0.13 -5.27 11.16
C LEU A 4 -0.23 -3.80 11.33
N LEU A 5 -1.17 -3.50 12.23
CA LEU A 5 -1.56 -2.11 12.53
C LEU A 5 -0.40 -1.35 13.15
N GLU A 6 0.35 -1.96 14.07
CA GLU A 6 1.50 -1.34 14.73
C GLU A 6 2.63 -1.01 13.75
N LEU A 7 2.83 -1.85 12.73
CA LEU A 7 3.85 -1.65 11.70
C LEU A 7 3.43 -0.68 10.61
N SER A 8 2.14 -0.39 10.50
CA SER A 8 1.62 0.49 9.46
C SER A 8 1.90 1.95 9.76
N ASP A 9 2.16 2.72 8.72
CA ASP A 9 2.38 4.16 8.81
C ASP A 9 1.13 4.95 8.48
N VAL A 10 0.33 4.46 7.54
CA VAL A 10 -0.92 5.08 7.10
C VAL A 10 -1.98 4.01 6.92
N ILE A 11 -3.21 4.34 7.31
CA ILE A 11 -4.36 3.45 7.18
C ILE A 11 -5.46 4.18 6.42
N TYR A 12 -5.98 3.54 5.37
CA TYR A 12 -7.12 4.02 4.60
C TYR A 12 -8.34 3.14 4.80
N THR A 13 -9.52 3.75 4.80
CA THR A 13 -10.80 3.05 4.71
C THR A 13 -11.45 3.37 3.36
N VAL A 14 -11.78 2.34 2.60
CA VAL A 14 -12.33 2.47 1.25
C VAL A 14 -13.62 1.68 1.15
N ASN A 15 -14.68 2.33 0.66
CA ASN A 15 -15.89 1.65 0.24
C ASN A 15 -15.69 1.20 -1.21
N LEU A 16 -15.45 -0.09 -1.41
CA LEU A 16 -15.17 -0.63 -2.75
C LEU A 16 -16.44 -0.69 -3.61
N THR A 17 -17.60 -0.80 -2.98
CA THR A 17 -18.87 -0.86 -3.71
C THR A 17 -19.20 0.47 -4.39
N LYS A 18 -18.91 1.59 -3.70
CA LYS A 18 -19.21 2.94 -4.17
C LYS A 18 -18.00 3.68 -4.73
N ASP A 19 -16.83 3.10 -4.68
CA ASP A 19 -15.57 3.74 -5.07
C ASP A 19 -15.33 5.03 -4.29
N VAL A 20 -15.33 4.93 -2.96
CA VAL A 20 -15.09 6.07 -2.08
C VAL A 20 -13.95 5.78 -1.12
N LEU A 21 -12.88 6.56 -1.22
CA LEU A 21 -11.84 6.64 -0.20
C LEU A 21 -12.37 7.56 0.90
N GLU A 22 -12.78 6.98 2.03
CA GLU A 22 -13.54 7.70 3.04
C GLU A 22 -12.64 8.39 4.06
N ARG A 23 -11.61 7.70 4.55
CA ARG A 23 -10.79 8.18 5.67
C ARG A 23 -9.34 7.80 5.49
N ARG A 24 -8.47 8.63 6.07
CA ARG A 24 -7.05 8.39 6.19
C ARG A 24 -6.62 8.64 7.62
N ILE A 25 -5.87 7.71 8.19
CA ILE A 25 -5.28 7.85 9.52
C ILE A 25 -3.77 7.73 9.38
N VAL A 26 -3.05 8.75 9.84
CA VAL A 26 -1.60 8.72 9.95
C VAL A 26 -1.26 8.39 11.39
N LEU A 27 -0.45 7.36 11.62
CA LEU A 27 -0.17 6.89 12.96
C LEU A 27 0.79 7.83 13.68
N ASN A 28 0.65 7.88 15.01
CA ASN A 28 1.38 8.82 15.87
C ASN A 28 2.89 8.81 15.63
N GLY A 29 3.45 10.02 15.54
CA GLY A 29 4.89 10.22 15.36
C GLY A 29 5.41 9.94 13.96
N LYS A 30 4.53 9.63 13.01
CA LYS A 30 4.92 9.26 11.66
C LYS A 30 4.51 10.27 10.59
N GLU A 31 3.89 11.38 10.95
CA GLU A 31 3.33 12.36 10.01
C GLU A 31 4.37 12.86 8.99
N GLN A 32 5.58 13.18 9.45
CA GLN A 32 6.63 13.68 8.57
C GLN A 32 7.19 12.60 7.65
N LYS A 33 7.37 11.38 8.19
CA LYS A 33 7.88 10.24 7.41
C LYS A 33 6.86 9.70 6.44
N SER A 34 5.57 9.89 6.73
CA SER A 34 4.48 9.30 5.96
C SER A 34 4.01 10.16 4.80
N ARG A 35 4.50 11.39 4.68
CA ARG A 35 4.03 12.32 3.64
C ARG A 35 4.23 11.81 2.23
N GLU A 36 5.26 11.03 1.99
CA GLU A 36 5.54 10.45 0.68
C GLU A 36 4.71 9.20 0.39
N LEU A 37 4.11 8.60 1.43
CA LEU A 37 3.28 7.41 1.26
C LEU A 37 1.88 7.74 0.75
N PHE A 38 1.46 8.99 0.87
CA PHE A 38 0.15 9.44 0.44
C PHE A 38 0.22 10.84 -0.17
N MET A 39 -0.81 11.19 -0.91
CA MET A 39 -1.00 12.55 -1.42
C MET A 39 -1.96 13.31 -0.52
N ASP A 40 -1.74 14.61 -0.42
CA ASP A 40 -2.66 15.52 0.25
C ASP A 40 -3.86 15.81 -0.68
N TYR A 41 -4.76 14.86 -0.74
CA TYR A 41 -5.94 14.88 -1.60
C TYR A 41 -7.20 15.00 -0.74
N PRO A 42 -8.15 15.88 -1.10
CA PRO A 42 -9.35 16.06 -0.27
C PRO A 42 -10.17 14.77 -0.12
N LEU A 43 -10.50 14.41 1.10
CA LEU A 43 -11.32 13.25 1.40
C LEU A 43 -12.71 13.68 1.89
N PRO A 44 -13.79 12.95 1.59
CA PRO A 44 -13.80 11.74 0.76
C PRO A 44 -13.59 12.02 -0.72
N CYS A 45 -13.08 11.03 -1.44
CA CYS A 45 -12.87 11.14 -2.88
C CYS A 45 -13.01 9.77 -3.54
N SER A 46 -13.02 9.73 -4.87
CA SER A 46 -12.97 8.46 -5.60
C SER A 46 -11.63 7.78 -5.34
N TYR A 47 -11.67 6.50 -4.94
CA TYR A 47 -10.46 5.72 -4.74
C TYR A 47 -9.68 5.56 -6.05
N GLN A 48 -10.39 5.32 -7.15
CA GLN A 48 -9.78 5.18 -8.48
C GLN A 48 -9.05 6.46 -8.90
N ASP A 49 -9.68 7.62 -8.69
CA ASP A 49 -9.06 8.90 -9.02
C ASP A 49 -7.81 9.16 -8.17
N TYR A 50 -7.88 8.83 -6.87
CA TYR A 50 -6.73 8.94 -5.98
C TYR A 50 -5.58 8.06 -6.46
N CYS A 51 -5.86 6.82 -6.79
CA CYS A 51 -4.83 5.88 -7.26
C CYS A 51 -4.22 6.33 -8.57
N TRP A 52 -5.02 6.86 -9.48
CA TRP A 52 -4.54 7.38 -10.75
C TRP A 52 -3.55 8.54 -10.54
N GLU A 53 -3.89 9.49 -9.67
CA GLU A 53 -2.99 10.61 -9.36
C GLU A 53 -1.72 10.14 -8.66
N TYR A 54 -1.85 9.23 -7.69
CA TYR A 54 -0.70 8.70 -6.97
C TYR A 54 0.23 7.89 -7.88
N GLU A 55 -0.30 7.22 -8.88
CA GLU A 55 0.45 6.41 -9.84
C GLU A 55 1.58 7.20 -10.51
N LYS A 56 1.41 8.49 -10.66
CA LYS A 56 2.43 9.37 -11.25
C LYS A 56 3.72 9.43 -10.44
N LYS A 57 3.66 9.10 -9.15
CA LYS A 57 4.81 9.05 -8.26
C LYS A 57 5.53 7.71 -8.28
N ILE A 58 4.96 6.69 -8.89
CA ILE A 58 5.47 5.33 -8.82
C ILE A 58 6.45 5.07 -9.94
N THR A 59 7.55 4.37 -9.61
CA THR A 59 8.58 4.04 -10.59
C THR A 59 8.06 3.05 -11.63
N GLN A 60 8.56 3.15 -12.83
CA GLN A 60 8.18 2.28 -13.95
C GLN A 60 8.44 0.81 -13.62
N GLU A 61 9.51 0.51 -12.93
CA GLU A 61 9.92 -0.85 -12.59
C GLU A 61 8.95 -1.53 -11.63
N THR A 62 8.21 -0.75 -10.82
CA THR A 62 7.31 -1.29 -9.78
C THR A 62 5.84 -0.98 -10.03
N ILE A 63 5.50 -0.28 -11.11
CA ILE A 63 4.13 0.16 -11.39
C ILE A 63 3.14 -1.00 -11.53
N ALA A 64 3.59 -2.12 -12.07
CA ALA A 64 2.73 -3.29 -12.29
C ALA A 64 2.17 -3.82 -10.96
N GLY A 65 2.98 -3.83 -9.90
CA GLY A 65 2.54 -4.24 -8.57
C GLY A 65 1.46 -3.31 -8.01
N TYR A 66 1.66 -2.01 -8.15
CA TYR A 66 0.67 -1.03 -7.72
C TYR A 66 -0.66 -1.17 -8.47
N CYS A 67 -0.60 -1.38 -9.78
CA CYS A 67 -1.79 -1.50 -10.61
C CYS A 67 -2.67 -2.71 -10.30
N MET A 68 -2.17 -3.67 -9.53
CA MET A 68 -2.99 -4.80 -9.06
C MET A 68 -4.07 -4.35 -8.06
N THR A 69 -3.90 -3.20 -7.43
CA THR A 69 -4.79 -2.71 -6.36
C THR A 69 -5.31 -1.29 -6.61
N ASP A 70 -5.27 -0.81 -7.84
CA ASP A 70 -5.49 0.60 -8.18
C ASP A 70 -6.95 0.96 -8.46
N ASN A 71 -7.88 0.00 -8.42
CA ASN A 71 -9.30 0.33 -8.58
C ASN A 71 -10.19 -0.67 -7.86
N CYS A 72 -11.40 -0.22 -7.57
CA CYS A 72 -12.36 -0.98 -6.79
C CYS A 72 -12.88 -2.22 -7.53
N GLU A 73 -13.01 -2.16 -8.84
CA GLU A 73 -13.50 -3.30 -9.62
C GLU A 73 -12.55 -4.49 -9.52
N LYS A 74 -11.25 -4.26 -9.67
CA LYS A 74 -10.23 -5.31 -9.52
C LYS A 74 -10.28 -5.94 -8.13
N LEU A 75 -10.39 -5.10 -7.10
CA LEU A 75 -10.42 -5.55 -5.72
C LEU A 75 -11.72 -6.33 -5.42
N ARG A 76 -12.86 -5.86 -5.90
CA ARG A 76 -14.13 -6.58 -5.72
C ARG A 76 -14.09 -7.95 -6.37
N LYS A 77 -13.54 -8.06 -7.57
CA LYS A 77 -13.41 -9.35 -8.26
C LYS A 77 -12.58 -10.34 -7.46
N ARG A 78 -11.48 -9.89 -6.88
CA ARG A 78 -10.66 -10.74 -6.02
C ARG A 78 -11.41 -11.19 -4.78
N PHE A 79 -12.14 -10.27 -4.14
CA PHE A 79 -12.96 -10.59 -2.99
C PHE A 79 -14.03 -11.64 -3.32
N GLU A 80 -14.70 -11.50 -4.45
CA GLU A 80 -15.70 -12.44 -4.93
C GLU A 80 -15.11 -13.81 -5.25
N ASN A 81 -13.83 -13.87 -5.61
CA ASN A 81 -13.08 -15.11 -5.83
C ASN A 81 -12.52 -15.72 -4.55
N GLY A 82 -12.85 -15.16 -3.38
CA GLY A 82 -12.45 -15.69 -2.09
C GLY A 82 -11.18 -15.10 -1.51
N GLU A 83 -10.54 -14.13 -2.16
CA GLU A 83 -9.38 -13.45 -1.62
C GLU A 83 -9.82 -12.32 -0.70
N THR A 84 -9.44 -12.41 0.58
CA THR A 84 -9.79 -11.39 1.59
C THR A 84 -8.63 -10.49 1.95
N ASN A 85 -7.42 -10.86 1.58
CA ASN A 85 -6.24 -10.04 1.82
C ASN A 85 -5.27 -10.17 0.66
N MET A 86 -4.51 -9.14 0.43
CA MET A 86 -3.43 -9.13 -0.56
C MET A 86 -2.43 -8.06 -0.20
N SER A 87 -1.20 -8.25 -0.64
CA SER A 87 -0.12 -7.32 -0.37
C SER A 87 0.70 -7.11 -1.64
N VAL A 88 1.05 -5.87 -1.92
CA VAL A 88 1.92 -5.51 -3.04
C VAL A 88 3.01 -4.57 -2.55
N GLU A 89 4.14 -4.56 -3.24
CA GLU A 89 5.19 -3.60 -2.99
C GLU A 89 5.46 -2.77 -4.24
N TYR A 90 5.81 -1.51 -4.02
CA TYR A 90 6.17 -0.59 -5.09
C TYR A 90 7.12 0.48 -4.57
N CYS A 91 7.75 1.19 -5.48
CA CYS A 91 8.59 2.33 -5.17
C CYS A 91 7.89 3.63 -5.53
N ALA A 92 7.84 4.56 -4.58
CA ALA A 92 7.30 5.90 -4.81
C ALA A 92 8.45 6.91 -4.80
N ARG A 93 8.40 7.85 -5.74
CA ARG A 93 9.41 8.92 -5.85
C ARG A 93 8.97 10.12 -5.03
N GLU A 94 9.87 10.58 -4.17
CA GLU A 94 9.68 11.79 -3.40
C GLU A 94 9.91 13.04 -4.25
N ASP A 95 9.52 14.20 -3.73
CA ASP A 95 9.72 15.49 -4.42
C ASP A 95 11.19 15.80 -4.65
N ASP A 96 12.09 15.34 -3.77
CA ASP A 96 13.53 15.52 -3.92
C ASP A 96 14.19 14.51 -4.88
N GLY A 97 13.41 13.61 -5.46
CA GLY A 97 13.87 12.57 -6.37
C GLY A 97 14.30 11.27 -5.72
N SER A 98 14.34 11.20 -4.38
CA SER A 98 14.66 9.94 -3.69
C SER A 98 13.51 8.97 -3.82
N ILE A 99 13.80 7.69 -3.59
CA ILE A 99 12.83 6.61 -3.77
C ILE A 99 12.55 5.95 -2.43
N ARG A 100 11.25 5.73 -2.15
CA ARG A 100 10.78 4.99 -0.98
C ARG A 100 10.13 3.70 -1.40
N TRP A 101 10.47 2.61 -0.71
CA TRP A 101 9.76 1.35 -0.83
C TRP A 101 8.52 1.38 0.04
N VAL A 102 7.40 0.99 -0.53
CA VAL A 102 6.10 0.97 0.17
C VAL A 102 5.48 -0.41 0.03
N GLN A 103 5.05 -0.98 1.14
CA GLN A 103 4.22 -2.17 1.16
C GLN A 103 2.78 -1.75 1.40
N LYS A 104 1.89 -2.16 0.49
CA LYS A 104 0.46 -1.88 0.57
C LYS A 104 -0.28 -3.19 0.82
N THR A 105 -0.94 -3.28 1.95
CA THR A 105 -1.75 -4.44 2.32
C THR A 105 -3.22 -4.05 2.26
N VAL A 106 -4.01 -4.84 1.55
CA VAL A 106 -5.46 -4.62 1.39
C VAL A 106 -6.20 -5.74 2.13
N LEU A 107 -7.02 -5.37 3.10
CA LEU A 107 -7.87 -6.29 3.85
C LEU A 107 -9.33 -5.98 3.51
N MET A 108 -10.04 -6.98 2.97
CA MET A 108 -11.41 -6.77 2.48
C MET A 108 -12.41 -7.53 3.30
N THR A 109 -13.58 -6.92 3.49
CA THR A 109 -14.69 -7.53 4.23
C THR A 109 -16.02 -7.00 3.70
N ARG A 110 -17.08 -7.77 3.95
CA ARG A 110 -18.44 -7.33 3.67
C ARG A 110 -19.03 -6.71 4.92
N MET A 111 -19.64 -5.53 4.78
CA MET A 111 -20.29 -4.83 5.89
C MET A 111 -21.70 -4.42 5.47
N VAL A 112 -22.62 -4.46 6.41
CA VAL A 112 -23.97 -3.90 6.22
C VAL A 112 -23.90 -2.42 6.62
N VAL A 113 -24.24 -1.54 5.68
CA VAL A 113 -24.16 -0.09 5.87
C VAL A 113 -25.47 0.55 5.47
N PHE A 114 -25.82 1.63 6.16
CA PHE A 114 -26.98 2.43 5.79
C PHE A 114 -26.62 3.29 4.57
N ASP A 115 -27.34 3.06 3.48
CA ASP A 115 -27.16 3.81 2.23
C ASP A 115 -28.14 4.96 2.20
N THR A 116 -27.64 6.19 2.29
CA THR A 116 -28.45 7.40 2.33
C THR A 116 -29.17 7.69 1.00
N GLU A 117 -28.67 7.15 -0.11
CA GLU A 117 -29.30 7.34 -1.42
C GLU A 117 -30.60 6.57 -1.56
N ILE A 118 -30.64 5.34 -1.00
CA ILE A 118 -31.83 4.50 -1.08
C ILE A 118 -32.55 4.35 0.27
N LEU A 119 -32.03 4.97 1.33
CA LEU A 119 -32.58 4.97 2.69
C LEU A 119 -32.81 3.53 3.21
N ALA A 120 -31.82 2.67 3.03
CA ALA A 120 -31.90 1.27 3.44
C ALA A 120 -30.52 0.77 3.85
N GLU A 121 -30.50 -0.25 4.71
CA GLU A 121 -29.28 -1.00 5.01
C GLU A 121 -28.98 -1.99 3.90
N VAL A 122 -27.76 -1.95 3.37
CA VAL A 122 -27.33 -2.82 2.28
C VAL A 122 -25.93 -3.36 2.56
N PRO A 123 -25.61 -4.58 2.09
CA PRO A 123 -24.23 -5.06 2.18
C PRO A 123 -23.34 -4.32 1.19
N MET A 124 -22.16 -3.94 1.66
CA MET A 124 -21.13 -3.30 0.85
C MET A 124 -19.79 -3.93 1.13
N ILE A 125 -18.90 -3.93 0.14
CA ILE A 125 -17.54 -4.44 0.30
C ILE A 125 -16.66 -3.27 0.69
N TYR A 126 -15.95 -3.43 1.80
CA TYR A 126 -15.01 -2.43 2.31
C TYR A 126 -13.59 -2.98 2.29
N ALA A 127 -12.65 -2.08 2.13
CA ALA A 127 -11.24 -2.39 2.29
C ALA A 127 -10.62 -1.51 3.35
N ILE A 128 -9.77 -2.11 4.17
CA ILE A 128 -8.81 -1.39 5.00
C ILE A 128 -7.47 -1.54 4.30
N ILE A 129 -6.84 -0.43 3.98
CA ILE A 129 -5.58 -0.40 3.27
C ILE A 129 -4.50 0.10 4.21
N LEU A 130 -3.47 -0.72 4.41
CA LEU A 130 -2.37 -0.42 5.30
C LEU A 130 -1.13 -0.13 4.45
N LEU A 131 -0.52 1.04 4.65
CA LEU A 131 0.73 1.41 3.99
C LEU A 131 1.87 1.40 4.99
N GLN A 132 2.98 0.80 4.61
CA GLN A 132 4.19 0.75 5.40
C GLN A 132 5.39 1.15 4.55
N ASP A 133 6.21 2.08 5.06
CA ASP A 133 7.50 2.40 4.46
C ASP A 133 8.49 1.28 4.80
N THR A 134 8.92 0.55 3.79
CA THR A 134 9.85 -0.57 3.94
C THR A 134 11.25 -0.25 3.42
N THR A 135 11.56 1.03 3.21
CA THR A 135 12.84 1.46 2.66
C THR A 135 14.02 0.98 3.50
N GLN A 136 13.95 1.14 4.82
CA GLN A 136 15.03 0.70 5.71
C GLN A 136 15.25 -0.80 5.63
N ARG A 137 14.18 -1.58 5.54
CA ARG A 137 14.28 -3.04 5.40
C ARG A 137 14.99 -3.42 4.12
N HIS A 138 14.63 -2.78 3.00
CA HIS A 138 15.28 -3.02 1.71
C HIS A 138 16.76 -2.64 1.73
N GLU A 139 17.10 -1.48 2.29
CA GLU A 139 18.50 -1.05 2.43
C GLU A 139 19.32 -2.02 3.26
N ARG A 140 18.75 -2.50 4.35
CA ARG A 140 19.40 -3.48 5.23
C ARG A 140 19.63 -4.80 4.51
N ASP A 141 18.64 -5.28 3.76
CA ASP A 141 18.73 -6.50 2.97
C ASP A 141 19.79 -6.38 1.88
N GLU A 142 19.86 -5.24 1.20
CA GLU A 142 20.89 -4.97 0.19
C GLU A 142 22.30 -4.98 0.79
N GLN A 143 22.47 -4.34 1.95
CA GLN A 143 23.74 -4.32 2.66
C GLN A 143 24.15 -5.72 3.09
N GLU A 144 23.23 -6.52 3.60
CA GLU A 144 23.46 -7.90 3.98
C GLU A 144 23.85 -8.75 2.77
N GLN A 145 23.16 -8.61 1.66
CA GLN A 145 23.48 -9.30 0.40
C GLN A 145 24.88 -8.92 -0.10
N ALA A 146 25.21 -7.64 -0.08
CA ALA A 146 26.52 -7.15 -0.52
C ALA A 146 27.63 -7.72 0.34
N ARG A 147 27.41 -7.78 1.67
CA ARG A 147 28.37 -8.32 2.62
C ARG A 147 28.59 -9.81 2.41
N LEU A 148 27.51 -10.56 2.20
CA LEU A 148 27.60 -12.00 1.91
C LEU A 148 28.31 -12.27 0.60
N GLN A 149 28.03 -11.47 -0.43
CA GLN A 149 28.68 -11.61 -1.73
C GLN A 149 30.18 -11.32 -1.62
N ALA A 150 30.57 -10.28 -0.88
CA ALA A 150 31.99 -9.97 -0.65
C ALA A 150 32.71 -11.09 0.09
N ALA A 151 32.10 -11.65 1.13
CA ALA A 151 32.66 -12.79 1.88
C ALA A 151 32.81 -14.02 0.96
N PHE A 152 31.81 -14.30 0.14
CA PHE A 152 31.87 -15.41 -0.82
C PHE A 152 33.00 -15.24 -1.84
N ASN A 153 33.19 -14.02 -2.34
CA ASN A 153 34.25 -13.69 -3.29
C ASN A 153 35.65 -13.87 -2.68
N GLU A 154 35.81 -13.47 -1.39
CA GLU A 154 37.05 -13.69 -0.64
C GLU A 154 37.36 -15.19 -0.50
N MET A 155 36.36 -15.97 -0.12
CA MET A 155 36.52 -17.42 0.01
C MET A 155 36.94 -18.07 -1.32
N ARG A 156 36.38 -17.62 -2.44
CA ARG A 156 36.76 -18.11 -3.76
C ARG A 156 38.20 -17.74 -4.12
N ALA A 157 38.63 -16.53 -3.76
CA ALA A 157 39.99 -16.08 -4.03
C ALA A 157 41.03 -16.90 -3.20
N GLU A 158 40.71 -17.21 -1.94
CA GLU A 158 41.57 -17.99 -1.08
C GLU A 158 41.73 -19.45 -1.52
N SER A 159 40.70 -20.01 -2.17
CA SER A 159 40.70 -21.39 -2.64
C SER A 159 41.44 -21.60 -3.95
N ARG A 160 41.98 -20.55 -4.55
CA ARG A 160 42.80 -20.59 -5.73
C ARG A 160 44.26 -20.54 -5.38
#